data_2d36ddc32aa4edde072e8b660d5fa91f
#
_entry.id   2d36ddc32aa4edde072e8b660d5fa91f
#
_cell.length_a   1.000
_cell.length_b   1.000
_cell.length_c   1.000
_cell.angle_alpha   90.00
_cell.angle_beta   90.00
_cell.angle_gamma   90.00
#
_symmetry.space_group_name_H-M   'P 1'
#
loop_
_entity.id
_entity.type
_entity.pdbx_description
1 polymer ?
#
loop_
_entity_poly.entity_id
_entity_poly.type
_entity_poly.pdbx_seq_one_letter_code
_entity_poly.pdbx_strand_id
1 'polypeptide(L)'
;MSRLSYEASAEQGFSLLELLLILSIVAVLAGISLVNAGEYSHRLQVDVAARRLQLGLERARLFALSQRQPCGLRVSAEGWQKPLVRELPACVSSRLSLQEPFAAVPLTWQSNLPQMMRFAANGLTLDGGTVVLGSLHSPYRRCLVISLPLGVSRVGRYDGDPLDPAIGLSSSRCLPDEAL
;
A
#
# COMPACT_ATOMS: atom_id res chain seq x y z
N MET A 1 50.98 52.81 11.60
CA MET A 1 50.16 52.76 10.38
C MET A 1 50.37 51.39 9.74
N SER A 2 49.59 50.42 10.11
CA SER A 2 49.67 49.05 9.60
C SER A 2 48.80 48.95 8.36
N ARG A 3 49.40 48.66 7.20
CA ARG A 3 48.66 48.34 5.98
C ARG A 3 48.20 46.91 6.07
N LEU A 4 46.92 46.70 6.14
CA LEU A 4 46.26 45.43 5.93
C LEU A 4 46.34 45.09 4.44
N SER A 5 47.18 44.13 4.08
CA SER A 5 47.19 43.53 2.75
C SER A 5 45.97 42.64 2.61
N TYR A 6 44.99 43.03 1.81
CA TYR A 6 43.88 42.22 1.38
C TYR A 6 44.41 41.27 0.28
N GLU A 7 44.61 39.99 0.66
CA GLU A 7 44.86 38.94 -0.31
C GLU A 7 43.58 38.66 -1.05
N ALA A 8 43.47 39.10 -2.28
CA ALA A 8 42.41 38.74 -3.20
C ALA A 8 42.53 37.23 -3.49
N SER A 9 41.65 36.42 -2.89
CA SER A 9 41.50 35.03 -3.27
C SER A 9 41.15 34.99 -4.75
N ALA A 10 42.00 34.41 -5.58
CA ALA A 10 41.71 34.18 -6.98
C ALA A 10 40.50 33.19 -7.06
N GLU A 11 39.36 33.67 -7.43
CA GLU A 11 38.21 32.84 -7.76
C GLU A 11 38.57 32.02 -9.00
N GLN A 12 38.96 30.78 -8.79
CA GLN A 12 39.23 29.84 -9.89
C GLN A 12 37.84 29.40 -10.42
N GLY A 13 37.44 29.98 -11.53
CA GLY A 13 36.22 29.55 -12.26
C GLY A 13 36.41 28.14 -12.84
N PHE A 14 35.33 27.38 -12.87
CA PHE A 14 35.30 26.06 -13.50
C PHE A 14 35.65 26.14 -14.99
N SER A 15 36.46 25.21 -15.45
CA SER A 15 36.75 25.05 -16.87
C SER A 15 35.51 24.55 -17.61
N LEU A 16 35.28 25.03 -18.83
CA LEU A 16 34.16 24.57 -19.67
C LEU A 16 34.19 23.05 -19.90
N LEU A 17 35.39 22.48 -19.99
CA LEU A 17 35.60 21.03 -20.11
C LEU A 17 35.16 20.28 -18.84
N GLU A 18 35.45 20.81 -17.65
CA GLU A 18 35.07 20.25 -16.38
C GLU A 18 33.54 20.25 -16.20
N LEU A 19 32.89 21.33 -16.63
CA LEU A 19 31.42 21.45 -16.59
C LEU A 19 30.75 20.46 -17.55
N LEU A 20 31.31 20.25 -18.75
CA LEU A 20 30.81 19.24 -19.68
C LEU A 20 30.99 17.82 -19.12
N LEU A 21 32.10 17.53 -18.45
CA LEU A 21 32.35 16.23 -17.85
C LEU A 21 31.35 15.97 -16.71
N ILE A 22 31.12 16.95 -15.84
CA ILE A 22 30.12 16.84 -14.76
C ILE A 22 28.73 16.62 -15.34
N LEU A 23 28.31 17.38 -16.34
CA LEU A 23 27.01 17.23 -16.98
C LEU A 23 26.81 15.84 -17.60
N SER A 24 27.88 15.29 -18.23
CA SER A 24 27.80 13.95 -18.82
C SER A 24 27.60 12.87 -17.75
N ILE A 25 28.30 12.95 -16.62
CA ILE A 25 28.16 12.01 -15.51
C ILE A 25 26.75 12.13 -14.89
N VAL A 26 26.27 13.35 -14.64
CA VAL A 26 24.92 13.57 -14.09
C VAL A 26 23.84 13.04 -15.04
N ALA A 27 23.98 13.24 -16.33
CA ALA A 27 23.03 12.73 -17.32
C ALA A 27 22.95 11.20 -17.33
N VAL A 28 24.08 10.49 -17.22
CA VAL A 28 24.11 9.03 -17.12
C VAL A 28 23.45 8.55 -15.82
N LEU A 29 23.79 9.15 -14.68
CA LEU A 29 23.20 8.80 -13.39
C LEU A 29 21.68 9.06 -13.35
N ALA A 30 21.24 10.19 -13.91
CA ALA A 30 19.81 10.51 -14.02
C ALA A 30 19.06 9.48 -14.90
N GLY A 31 19.66 9.05 -16.00
CA GLY A 31 19.08 8.04 -16.89
C GLY A 31 18.83 6.71 -16.18
N ILE A 32 19.78 6.21 -15.40
CA ILE A 32 19.62 4.96 -14.63
C ILE A 32 18.53 5.10 -13.56
N SER A 33 18.44 6.24 -12.90
CA SER A 33 17.45 6.49 -11.86
C SER A 33 16.01 6.47 -12.39
N LEU A 34 15.77 6.98 -13.59
CA LEU A 34 14.44 7.05 -14.20
C LEU A 34 13.87 5.67 -14.56
N VAL A 35 14.72 4.74 -15.00
CA VAL A 35 14.29 3.38 -15.38
C VAL A 35 13.74 2.62 -14.18
N ASN A 36 14.32 2.77 -13.01
CA ASN A 36 13.91 2.05 -11.78
C ASN A 36 12.73 2.72 -11.06
N ALA A 37 12.49 4.01 -11.28
CA ALA A 37 11.46 4.77 -10.60
C ALA A 37 10.04 4.24 -10.84
N GLY A 38 9.75 3.72 -12.04
CA GLY A 38 8.43 3.18 -12.40
C GLY A 38 8.07 1.94 -11.59
N GLU A 39 8.95 0.95 -11.52
CA GLU A 39 8.67 -0.28 -10.77
C GLU A 39 8.57 -0.02 -9.27
N TYR A 40 9.44 0.82 -8.73
CA TYR A 40 9.39 1.22 -7.33
C TYR A 40 8.06 1.91 -6.97
N SER A 41 7.59 2.81 -7.84
CA SER A 41 6.31 3.49 -7.65
C SER A 41 5.13 2.51 -7.59
N HIS A 42 5.10 1.50 -8.48
CA HIS A 42 4.06 0.47 -8.48
C HIS A 42 4.08 -0.38 -7.21
N ARG A 43 5.26 -0.80 -6.74
CA ARG A 43 5.41 -1.54 -5.48
C ARG A 43 4.91 -0.73 -4.30
N LEU A 44 5.32 0.54 -4.21
CA LEU A 44 4.90 1.42 -3.12
C LEU A 44 3.38 1.61 -3.11
N GLN A 45 2.75 1.77 -4.26
CA GLN A 45 1.31 1.91 -4.39
C GLN A 45 0.57 0.67 -3.84
N VAL A 46 1.04 -0.53 -4.17
CA VAL A 46 0.46 -1.79 -3.67
C VAL A 46 0.65 -1.94 -2.17
N ASP A 47 1.84 -1.59 -1.64
CA ASP A 47 2.12 -1.61 -0.21
C ASP A 47 1.23 -0.64 0.59
N VAL A 48 1.09 0.58 0.09
CA VAL A 48 0.22 1.59 0.71
C VAL A 48 -1.22 1.13 0.72
N ALA A 49 -1.71 0.54 -0.38
CA ALA A 49 -3.08 0.03 -0.46
C ALA A 49 -3.31 -1.13 0.53
N ALA A 50 -2.36 -2.06 0.66
CA ALA A 50 -2.45 -3.17 1.60
C ALA A 50 -2.49 -2.69 3.07
N ARG A 51 -1.63 -1.73 3.41
CA ARG A 51 -1.62 -1.11 4.75
C ARG A 51 -2.90 -0.32 5.03
N ARG A 52 -3.42 0.43 4.06
CA ARG A 52 -4.70 1.12 4.19
C ARG A 52 -5.84 0.14 4.46
N LEU A 53 -5.88 -0.96 3.72
CA LEU A 53 -6.88 -2.00 3.91
C LEU A 53 -6.79 -2.59 5.33
N GLN A 54 -5.61 -2.95 5.80
CA GLN A 54 -5.39 -3.44 7.14
C GLN A 54 -5.89 -2.46 8.20
N LEU A 55 -5.44 -1.20 8.13
CA LEU A 55 -5.84 -0.17 9.09
C LEU A 55 -7.35 0.09 9.09
N GLY A 56 -8.00 -0.02 7.92
CA GLY A 56 -9.46 0.14 7.85
C GLY A 56 -10.21 -0.97 8.55
N LEU A 57 -9.77 -2.22 8.39
CA LEU A 57 -10.35 -3.36 9.07
C LEU A 57 -10.13 -3.29 10.59
N GLU A 58 -8.95 -2.90 11.02
CA GLU A 58 -8.65 -2.71 12.44
C GLU A 58 -9.51 -1.59 13.06
N ARG A 59 -9.66 -0.46 12.35
CA ARG A 59 -10.54 0.63 12.79
C ARG A 59 -11.99 0.19 12.88
N ALA A 60 -12.49 -0.59 11.93
CA ALA A 60 -13.84 -1.12 11.95
C ALA A 60 -14.06 -2.05 13.17
N ARG A 61 -13.10 -2.91 13.43
CA ARG A 61 -13.09 -3.79 14.61
C ARG A 61 -13.10 -3.00 15.92
N LEU A 62 -12.21 -2.00 16.04
CA LEU A 62 -12.13 -1.14 17.22
C LEU A 62 -13.41 -0.31 17.41
N PHE A 63 -14.04 0.11 16.32
CA PHE A 63 -15.33 0.81 16.38
C PHE A 63 -16.41 -0.08 16.98
N ALA A 64 -16.56 -1.32 16.49
CA ALA A 64 -17.51 -2.28 17.04
C ALA A 64 -17.29 -2.51 18.54
N LEU A 65 -16.02 -2.67 18.94
CA LEU A 65 -15.63 -2.87 20.33
C LEU A 65 -15.94 -1.66 21.21
N SER A 66 -15.60 -0.45 20.74
CA SER A 66 -15.80 0.79 21.49
C SER A 66 -17.27 1.16 21.67
N GLN A 67 -18.07 0.94 20.64
CA GLN A 67 -19.53 1.18 20.67
C GLN A 67 -20.30 0.04 21.33
N ARG A 68 -19.66 -1.10 21.59
CA ARG A 68 -20.31 -2.33 22.07
C ARG A 68 -21.52 -2.74 21.23
N GLN A 69 -21.44 -2.49 19.92
CA GLN A 69 -22.50 -2.72 18.95
C GLN A 69 -21.94 -3.42 17.71
N PRO A 70 -22.64 -4.43 17.18
CA PRO A 70 -22.21 -5.05 15.94
C PRO A 70 -22.30 -4.04 14.79
N CYS A 71 -21.37 -4.11 13.85
CA CYS A 71 -21.36 -3.24 12.69
C CYS A 71 -20.86 -3.96 11.44
N GLY A 72 -21.15 -3.38 10.27
CA GLY A 72 -20.76 -3.91 8.97
C GLY A 72 -19.87 -2.95 8.18
N LEU A 73 -19.00 -3.53 7.37
CA LEU A 73 -18.12 -2.85 6.45
C LEU A 73 -18.16 -3.55 5.10
N ARG A 74 -18.47 -2.81 4.04
CA ARG A 74 -18.33 -3.34 2.68
C ARG A 74 -16.95 -3.05 2.16
N VAL A 75 -16.25 -4.08 1.67
CA VAL A 75 -14.89 -4.01 1.14
C VAL A 75 -14.90 -4.35 -0.35
N SER A 76 -14.25 -3.55 -1.15
CA SER A 76 -14.13 -3.73 -2.61
C SER A 76 -12.79 -3.22 -3.11
N ALA A 77 -12.51 -3.40 -4.40
CA ALA A 77 -11.33 -2.86 -5.06
C ALA A 77 -11.19 -1.32 -4.92
N GLU A 78 -12.32 -0.63 -4.82
CA GLU A 78 -12.36 0.83 -4.66
C GLU A 78 -12.07 1.29 -3.23
N GLY A 79 -12.14 0.37 -2.26
CA GLY A 79 -11.97 0.66 -0.85
C GLY A 79 -13.13 0.17 0.00
N TRP A 80 -13.39 0.84 1.11
CA TRP A 80 -14.50 0.50 1.99
C TRP A 80 -15.63 1.51 1.93
N GLN A 81 -16.82 0.95 2.08
CA GLN A 81 -18.08 1.67 1.99
C GLN A 81 -19.01 1.24 3.12
N LYS A 82 -20.04 2.02 3.35
CA LYS A 82 -21.12 1.66 4.27
C LYS A 82 -21.84 0.39 3.79
N PRO A 83 -22.35 -0.43 4.70
CA PRO A 83 -23.17 -1.60 4.34
C PRO A 83 -24.42 -1.17 3.58
N LEU A 84 -24.88 -2.03 2.68
CA LEU A 84 -26.14 -1.80 1.94
C LEU A 84 -27.36 -2.16 2.78
N VAL A 85 -27.17 -3.00 3.80
CA VAL A 85 -28.24 -3.50 4.66
C VAL A 85 -28.48 -2.49 5.78
N ARG A 86 -29.70 -1.96 5.88
CA ARG A 86 -30.08 -0.95 6.89
C ARG A 86 -30.06 -1.49 8.34
N GLU A 87 -30.14 -2.81 8.50
CA GLU A 87 -30.20 -3.45 9.82
C GLU A 87 -28.85 -3.48 10.55
N LEU A 88 -27.76 -3.29 9.85
CA LEU A 88 -26.43 -3.30 10.44
C LEU A 88 -25.78 -1.91 10.33
N PRO A 89 -25.44 -1.26 11.46
CA PRO A 89 -24.79 0.05 11.43
C PRO A 89 -23.42 -0.05 10.74
N ALA A 90 -23.01 1.06 10.12
CA ALA A 90 -21.74 1.13 9.45
C ALA A 90 -20.58 1.21 10.46
N CYS A 91 -19.55 0.39 10.33
CA CYS A 91 -18.34 0.47 11.14
C CYS A 91 -17.50 1.72 10.85
N VAL A 92 -17.73 2.36 9.72
CA VAL A 92 -16.99 3.56 9.29
C VAL A 92 -17.94 4.63 8.78
N SER A 93 -17.65 5.87 9.10
CA SER A 93 -18.48 7.01 8.71
C SER A 93 -18.19 7.52 7.30
N SER A 94 -16.97 7.33 6.81
CA SER A 94 -16.51 7.85 5.52
C SER A 94 -16.07 6.73 4.57
N ARG A 95 -16.22 6.97 3.27
CA ARG A 95 -15.56 6.16 2.25
C ARG A 95 -14.07 6.44 2.28
N LEU A 96 -13.27 5.41 2.13
CA LEU A 96 -11.84 5.54 1.94
C LEU A 96 -11.43 4.75 0.70
N SER A 97 -10.70 5.41 -0.18
CA SER A 97 -10.14 4.77 -1.37
C SER A 97 -8.86 4.02 -1.03
N LEU A 98 -8.71 2.82 -1.57
CA LEU A 98 -7.44 2.09 -1.52
C LEU A 98 -6.43 2.69 -2.49
N GLN A 99 -6.93 3.24 -3.59
CA GLN A 99 -6.11 3.83 -4.64
C GLN A 99 -5.90 5.32 -4.40
N GLU A 100 -4.70 5.80 -4.69
CA GLU A 100 -4.41 7.23 -4.73
C GLU A 100 -5.20 7.92 -5.86
N PRO A 101 -5.68 9.16 -5.65
CA PRO A 101 -6.47 9.87 -6.67
C PRO A 101 -5.74 10.09 -7.99
N PHE A 102 -4.42 10.12 -7.95
CA PHE A 102 -3.54 10.38 -9.11
C PHE A 102 -2.70 9.16 -9.50
N ALA A 103 -3.08 7.97 -9.07
CA ALA A 103 -2.36 6.75 -9.43
C ALA A 103 -2.46 6.51 -10.94
N ALA A 104 -1.31 6.38 -11.59
CA ALA A 104 -1.22 6.20 -13.03
C ALA A 104 -1.74 4.83 -13.49
N VAL A 105 -1.75 3.83 -12.60
CA VAL A 105 -2.16 2.46 -12.91
C VAL A 105 -3.16 1.95 -11.87
N PRO A 106 -4.27 1.34 -12.31
CA PRO A 106 -5.25 0.79 -11.40
C PRO A 106 -4.68 -0.41 -10.62
N LEU A 107 -5.09 -0.50 -9.36
CA LEU A 107 -4.81 -1.67 -8.53
C LEU A 107 -5.63 -2.87 -9.02
N THR A 108 -5.00 -4.03 -9.08
CA THR A 108 -5.70 -5.30 -9.24
C THR A 108 -6.16 -5.81 -7.88
N TRP A 109 -7.37 -6.35 -7.83
CA TRP A 109 -8.02 -6.85 -6.63
C TRP A 109 -8.54 -8.25 -6.86
N GLN A 110 -8.11 -9.18 -6.04
CA GLN A 110 -8.66 -10.53 -5.97
C GLN A 110 -8.98 -10.84 -4.51
N SER A 111 -10.17 -11.36 -4.25
CA SER A 111 -10.61 -11.61 -2.87
C SER A 111 -11.59 -12.77 -2.80
N ASN A 112 -11.47 -13.58 -1.76
CA ASN A 112 -12.49 -14.56 -1.34
C ASN A 112 -13.24 -14.11 -0.07
N LEU A 113 -13.06 -12.84 0.34
CA LEU A 113 -13.89 -12.25 1.39
C LEU A 113 -15.34 -12.08 0.92
N PRO A 114 -16.32 -12.20 1.82
CA PRO A 114 -17.67 -11.78 1.51
C PRO A 114 -17.72 -10.27 1.21
N GLN A 115 -18.67 -9.86 0.40
CA GLN A 115 -18.83 -8.44 0.05
C GLN A 115 -19.03 -7.53 1.28
N MET A 116 -19.56 -8.10 2.36
CA MET A 116 -19.79 -7.40 3.61
C MET A 116 -19.09 -8.14 4.75
N MET A 117 -18.14 -7.46 5.39
CA MET A 117 -17.47 -7.91 6.59
C MET A 117 -18.26 -7.48 7.81
N ARG A 118 -18.49 -8.39 8.75
CA ARG A 118 -19.27 -8.17 9.96
C ARG A 118 -18.39 -8.30 11.19
N PHE A 119 -18.54 -7.36 12.09
CA PHE A 119 -17.84 -7.31 13.37
C PHE A 119 -18.86 -7.38 14.49
N ALA A 120 -18.62 -8.27 15.44
CA ALA A 120 -19.46 -8.40 16.63
C ALA A 120 -19.12 -7.31 17.67
N ALA A 121 -20.03 -7.05 18.60
CA ALA A 121 -19.87 -6.06 19.66
C ALA A 121 -18.64 -6.26 20.57
N ASN A 122 -18.14 -7.48 20.63
CA ASN A 122 -16.92 -7.87 21.38
C ASN A 122 -15.64 -7.79 20.51
N GLY A 123 -15.73 -7.23 19.29
CA GLY A 123 -14.60 -7.11 18.37
C GLY A 123 -14.21 -8.41 17.64
N LEU A 124 -14.98 -9.48 17.76
CA LEU A 124 -14.77 -10.68 16.95
C LEU A 124 -15.25 -10.44 15.52
N THR A 125 -14.55 -11.04 14.56
CA THR A 125 -14.93 -11.01 13.16
C THR A 125 -15.71 -12.27 12.80
N LEU A 126 -16.85 -12.09 12.15
CA LEU A 126 -17.68 -13.20 11.70
C LEU A 126 -17.29 -13.70 10.32
N ASP A 127 -16.50 -12.92 9.61
CA ASP A 127 -16.11 -13.18 8.23
C ASP A 127 -14.58 -13.12 8.11
N GLY A 128 -14.01 -14.07 7.38
CA GLY A 128 -12.56 -14.15 7.15
C GLY A 128 -12.24 -14.52 5.71
N GLY A 129 -10.99 -14.43 5.34
CA GLY A 129 -10.51 -14.77 4.00
C GLY A 129 -9.22 -14.09 3.63
N THR A 130 -8.92 -14.12 2.34
CA THR A 130 -7.68 -13.60 1.77
C THR A 130 -8.00 -12.57 0.69
N VAL A 131 -7.28 -11.47 0.72
CA VAL A 131 -7.27 -10.44 -0.34
C VAL A 131 -5.88 -10.39 -0.93
N VAL A 132 -5.79 -10.30 -2.25
CA VAL A 132 -4.54 -10.07 -2.97
C VAL A 132 -4.66 -8.77 -3.76
N LEU A 133 -3.70 -7.91 -3.54
CA LEU A 133 -3.53 -6.61 -4.21
C LEU A 133 -2.30 -6.67 -5.10
N GLY A 134 -2.42 -6.13 -6.30
CA GLY A 134 -1.32 -6.06 -7.24
C GLY A 134 -1.43 -4.85 -8.17
N SER A 135 -0.52 -4.76 -9.11
CA SER A 135 -0.55 -3.80 -10.22
C SER A 135 -0.42 -4.57 -11.54
N LEU A 136 -1.08 -4.08 -12.59
CA LEU A 136 -0.98 -4.68 -13.93
C LEU A 136 0.45 -4.64 -14.50
N HIS A 137 1.26 -3.68 -14.08
CA HIS A 137 2.60 -3.44 -14.62
C HIS A 137 3.73 -3.99 -13.75
N SER A 138 3.41 -4.73 -12.68
CA SER A 138 4.40 -5.33 -11.80
C SER A 138 3.95 -6.72 -11.34
N PRO A 139 4.87 -7.70 -11.30
CA PRO A 139 4.57 -9.01 -10.71
C PRO A 139 4.45 -8.95 -9.18
N TYR A 140 4.73 -7.81 -8.58
CA TYR A 140 4.68 -7.63 -7.14
C TYR A 140 3.24 -7.64 -6.64
N ARG A 141 2.97 -8.52 -5.67
CA ARG A 141 1.64 -8.72 -5.09
C ARG A 141 1.70 -8.75 -3.58
N ARG A 142 0.78 -8.04 -2.95
CA ARG A 142 0.57 -8.07 -1.51
C ARG A 142 -0.68 -8.86 -1.19
N CYS A 143 -0.65 -9.55 -0.08
CA CYS A 143 -1.79 -10.25 0.44
C CYS A 143 -2.14 -9.77 1.85
N LEU A 144 -3.42 -9.85 2.16
CA LEU A 144 -3.95 -9.65 3.50
C LEU A 144 -4.85 -10.83 3.84
N VAL A 145 -4.55 -11.50 4.93
CA VAL A 145 -5.33 -12.64 5.44
C VAL A 145 -6.00 -12.23 6.74
N ILE A 146 -7.31 -12.47 6.81
CA ILE A 146 -8.12 -12.23 8.00
C ILE A 146 -8.47 -13.58 8.62
N SER A 147 -7.98 -13.81 9.83
CA SER A 147 -8.17 -15.07 10.56
C SER A 147 -9.36 -15.00 11.48
N LEU A 148 -10.20 -16.04 11.43
CA LEU A 148 -11.34 -16.23 12.31
C LEU A 148 -10.91 -16.86 13.65
N PRO A 149 -11.65 -16.63 14.74
CA PRO A 149 -12.70 -15.61 14.94
C PRO A 149 -12.16 -14.25 15.40
N LEU A 150 -10.86 -14.16 15.69
CA LEU A 150 -10.26 -12.99 16.32
C LEU A 150 -10.15 -11.77 15.39
N GLY A 151 -10.33 -11.95 14.09
CA GLY A 151 -10.20 -10.87 13.11
C GLY A 151 -8.78 -10.29 13.03
N VAL A 152 -7.79 -11.08 13.42
CA VAL A 152 -6.38 -10.67 13.26
C VAL A 152 -6.05 -10.64 11.79
N SER A 153 -5.64 -9.48 11.31
CA SER A 153 -5.21 -9.28 9.94
C SER A 153 -3.69 -9.42 9.83
N ARG A 154 -3.26 -10.24 8.88
CA ARG A 154 -1.86 -10.46 8.55
C ARG A 154 -1.60 -9.97 7.13
N VAL A 155 -0.64 -9.08 6.96
CA VAL A 155 -0.15 -8.64 5.65
C VAL A 155 1.11 -9.43 5.31
N GLY A 156 1.26 -9.76 4.04
CA GLY A 156 2.43 -10.47 3.53
C GLY A 156 2.58 -10.30 2.03
N ARG A 157 3.51 -11.04 1.46
CA ARG A 157 3.74 -11.14 0.03
C ARG A 157 3.03 -12.38 -0.52
N TYR A 158 2.28 -12.21 -1.61
CA TYR A 158 1.59 -13.34 -2.24
C TYR A 158 2.49 -14.02 -3.25
N ASP A 159 2.66 -15.34 -3.07
CA ASP A 159 3.43 -16.18 -3.98
C ASP A 159 2.49 -16.92 -4.94
N GLY A 160 2.72 -16.73 -6.25
CA GLY A 160 1.94 -17.35 -7.32
C GLY A 160 0.90 -16.45 -7.98
N ASP A 161 0.10 -17.05 -8.85
CA ASP A 161 -0.97 -16.35 -9.56
C ASP A 161 -2.29 -16.44 -8.78
N PRO A 162 -2.89 -15.30 -8.38
CA PRO A 162 -4.18 -15.31 -7.69
C PRO A 162 -5.36 -15.68 -8.62
N LEU A 163 -5.15 -15.69 -9.93
CA LEU A 163 -6.14 -16.05 -10.95
C LEU A 163 -6.06 -17.53 -11.36
N ASP A 164 -5.11 -18.28 -10.80
CA ASP A 164 -4.98 -19.72 -11.12
C ASP A 164 -6.24 -20.48 -10.68
N PRO A 165 -7.05 -20.99 -11.63
CA PRO A 165 -8.30 -21.67 -11.31
C PRO A 165 -8.10 -22.99 -10.58
N ALA A 166 -6.93 -23.59 -10.69
CA ALA A 166 -6.62 -24.88 -10.06
C ALA A 166 -6.42 -24.78 -8.56
N ILE A 167 -6.01 -23.61 -8.07
CA ILE A 167 -5.58 -23.45 -6.67
C ILE A 167 -6.45 -22.42 -5.94
N GLY A 168 -6.98 -21.45 -6.66
CA GLY A 168 -7.73 -20.34 -6.09
C GLY A 168 -6.90 -19.46 -5.13
N LEU A 169 -7.58 -18.56 -4.43
CA LEU A 169 -6.94 -17.71 -3.41
C LEU A 169 -6.71 -18.52 -2.13
N SER A 170 -5.44 -18.75 -1.79
CA SER A 170 -5.04 -19.50 -0.59
C SER A 170 -4.26 -18.62 0.39
N SER A 171 -4.64 -18.69 1.66
CA SER A 171 -3.92 -18.02 2.75
C SER A 171 -2.51 -18.60 2.99
N SER A 172 -2.25 -19.85 2.57
CA SER A 172 -0.93 -20.49 2.67
C SER A 172 0.10 -19.86 1.74
N ARG A 173 -0.33 -19.26 0.64
CA ARG A 173 0.54 -18.50 -0.29
C ARG A 173 0.82 -17.07 0.13
N CYS A 174 0.19 -16.61 1.20
CA CYS A 174 0.47 -15.33 1.79
C CYS A 174 1.63 -15.47 2.77
N LEU A 175 2.84 -15.30 2.27
CA LEU A 175 4.07 -15.42 3.05
C LEU A 175 4.26 -14.15 3.88
N PRO A 176 4.62 -14.26 5.16
CA PRO A 176 4.97 -13.09 5.97
C PRO A 176 6.15 -12.37 5.32
N ASP A 177 6.21 -11.05 5.46
CA ASP A 177 7.42 -10.32 5.15
C ASP A 177 8.49 -10.84 6.11
N GLU A 178 9.54 -11.44 5.57
CA GLU A 178 10.73 -11.69 6.36
C GLU A 178 11.16 -10.33 6.89
N ALA A 179 11.14 -10.20 8.22
CA ALA A 179 11.47 -8.95 8.86
C ALA A 179 12.85 -8.51 8.39
N LEU A 180 12.89 -7.36 7.73
CA LEU A 180 14.11 -6.63 7.43
C LEU A 180 14.79 -6.19 8.71
#